data_023695c3a1632b4b313c599aa13a61f3
#
_entry.id   023695c3a1632b4b313c599aa13a61f3
#
_cell.length_a   1.000
_cell.length_b   1.000
_cell.length_c   1.000
_cell.angle_alpha   90.00
_cell.angle_beta   90.00
_cell.angle_gamma   90.00
#
_symmetry.space_group_name_H-M   'P 1'
#
loop_
_entity.id
_entity.type
_entity.pdbx_description
1 polymer ?
#
loop_
_entity_poly.entity_id
_entity_poly.type
_entity_poly.pdbx_seq_one_letter_code
_entity_poly.pdbx_strand_id
1 'polypeptide(L)'
;MKLLLPLILVLALSISSCSVFQGIVKERVKEPQVDFVGAKIAGLSFSGIDLLFDLKVKNPNKIGVKLAGLDYDLLLDGSSFLTGNQTRSIEIPSLGEEVIQLPVNLSFFDIYKTFQNLRDQGLSNYQIKCGFSFDLPVLGAVRIPVSKSGEFPLIKIPKISLESLKIEKLNLTNAGMKLRLKLSNSNAFAMMFKGGNYQLKLNEQNIFSGMMADKDIQIKENGDGIIEMPFSIDFLNVGKSAYQMLSGNKSLNYGLNGNFNLGTSLPLMEKTDFPFELSGKTDLMR
;
A
#
# COMPACT_ATOMS: atom_id res chain seq x y z
N MET A 1 -8.10 81.27 0.56
CA MET A 1 -8.55 80.31 1.58
C MET A 1 -9.90 79.64 1.23
N LYS A 2 -10.58 79.96 0.13
CA LYS A 2 -11.93 79.38 -0.24
C LYS A 2 -11.86 78.26 -1.28
N LEU A 3 -10.70 77.99 -1.91
CA LEU A 3 -10.59 76.92 -2.95
C LEU A 3 -10.06 75.58 -2.40
N LEU A 4 -9.49 75.54 -1.19
CA LEU A 4 -8.93 74.30 -0.61
C LEU A 4 -10.00 73.36 0.03
N LEU A 5 -11.17 73.89 0.37
CA LEU A 5 -12.24 73.14 1.03
C LEU A 5 -12.94 72.13 0.10
N PRO A 6 -13.26 72.45 -1.19
CA PRO A 6 -13.83 71.45 -2.10
C PRO A 6 -12.83 70.35 -2.49
N LEU A 7 -11.52 70.66 -2.54
CA LEU A 7 -10.50 69.68 -2.89
C LEU A 7 -10.32 68.62 -1.81
N ILE A 8 -10.40 68.99 -0.51
CA ILE A 8 -10.34 68.06 0.61
C ILE A 8 -11.60 67.21 0.70
N LEU A 9 -12.78 67.73 0.33
CA LEU A 9 -14.03 66.97 0.30
C LEU A 9 -14.03 65.90 -0.81
N VAL A 10 -13.48 66.18 -1.97
CA VAL A 10 -13.33 65.21 -3.09
C VAL A 10 -12.29 64.12 -2.75
N LEU A 11 -11.23 64.48 -2.06
CA LEU A 11 -10.20 63.54 -1.64
C LEU A 11 -10.72 62.60 -0.52
N ALA A 12 -11.56 63.10 0.41
CA ALA A 12 -12.16 62.30 1.46
C ALA A 12 -13.23 61.30 0.92
N LEU A 13 -13.95 61.63 -0.14
CA LEU A 13 -14.90 60.73 -0.81
C LEU A 13 -14.20 59.59 -1.60
N SER A 14 -13.00 59.81 -2.11
CA SER A 14 -12.24 58.76 -2.84
C SER A 14 -11.63 57.70 -1.92
N ILE A 15 -11.33 58.02 -0.66
CA ILE A 15 -10.78 57.06 0.31
C ILE A 15 -11.88 56.14 0.90
N SER A 16 -13.14 56.65 1.01
CA SER A 16 -14.26 55.89 1.54
C SER A 16 -14.83 54.86 0.55
N SER A 17 -14.62 55.05 -0.77
CA SER A 17 -15.20 54.16 -1.79
C SER A 17 -14.46 52.82 -1.91
N CYS A 18 -13.15 52.75 -1.61
CA CYS A 18 -12.42 51.52 -1.66
C CYS A 18 -12.83 50.50 -0.56
N SER A 19 -13.09 50.95 0.66
CA SER A 19 -13.46 50.07 1.76
C SER A 19 -14.92 49.54 1.61
N VAL A 20 -15.82 50.34 1.11
CA VAL A 20 -17.22 49.94 0.82
C VAL A 20 -17.25 48.96 -0.36
N PHE A 21 -16.45 49.18 -1.40
CA PHE A 21 -16.37 48.27 -2.53
C PHE A 21 -15.78 46.90 -2.16
N GLN A 22 -14.75 46.88 -1.32
CA GLN A 22 -14.20 45.65 -0.77
C GLN A 22 -15.18 44.87 0.12
N GLY A 23 -15.98 45.56 0.91
CA GLY A 23 -17.04 44.94 1.72
C GLY A 23 -18.14 44.29 0.89
N ILE A 24 -18.61 44.96 -0.17
CA ILE A 24 -19.66 44.46 -1.07
C ILE A 24 -19.15 43.25 -1.89
N VAL A 25 -17.88 43.21 -2.25
CA VAL A 25 -17.28 42.08 -2.98
C VAL A 25 -17.05 40.91 -2.05
N LYS A 26 -16.65 41.11 -0.79
CA LYS A 26 -16.52 40.05 0.21
C LYS A 26 -17.83 39.31 0.49
N GLU A 27 -18.94 39.98 0.54
CA GLU A 27 -20.28 39.36 0.74
C GLU A 27 -20.72 38.49 -0.46
N ARG A 28 -20.12 38.66 -1.64
CA ARG A 28 -20.50 37.94 -2.87
C ARG A 28 -19.65 36.73 -3.19
N VAL A 29 -18.46 36.62 -2.62
CA VAL A 29 -17.56 35.44 -2.80
C VAL A 29 -17.81 34.46 -1.66
N LYS A 30 -18.22 33.25 -2.01
CA LYS A 30 -18.50 32.16 -1.06
C LYS A 30 -17.39 31.15 -1.10
N GLU A 31 -17.15 30.49 0.03
CA GLU A 31 -16.22 29.36 0.11
C GLU A 31 -16.71 28.19 -0.74
N PRO A 32 -15.82 27.49 -1.45
CA PRO A 32 -16.13 26.23 -2.11
C PRO A 32 -16.65 25.20 -1.11
N GLN A 33 -17.49 24.29 -1.58
CA GLN A 33 -17.97 23.16 -0.79
C GLN A 33 -17.13 21.93 -1.17
N VAL A 34 -16.70 21.17 -0.17
CA VAL A 34 -15.91 19.96 -0.37
C VAL A 34 -16.56 18.81 0.38
N ASP A 35 -16.83 17.72 -0.33
CA ASP A 35 -17.48 16.53 0.23
C ASP A 35 -16.78 15.25 -0.21
N PHE A 36 -16.72 14.25 0.66
CA PHE A 36 -16.40 12.89 0.27
C PHE A 36 -17.59 12.24 -0.40
N VAL A 37 -17.48 11.93 -1.69
CA VAL A 37 -18.55 11.28 -2.48
C VAL A 37 -18.30 9.80 -2.71
N GLY A 38 -17.09 9.31 -2.46
CA GLY A 38 -16.72 7.91 -2.57
C GLY A 38 -15.52 7.54 -1.68
N ALA A 39 -15.51 6.28 -1.24
CA ALA A 39 -14.36 5.62 -0.64
C ALA A 39 -14.43 4.13 -1.01
N LYS A 40 -13.39 3.58 -1.65
CA LYS A 40 -13.37 2.19 -2.09
C LYS A 40 -11.99 1.58 -1.94
N ILE A 41 -11.94 0.25 -1.81
CA ILE A 41 -10.72 -0.53 -1.94
C ILE A 41 -10.45 -0.68 -3.44
N ALA A 42 -9.34 -0.10 -3.91
CA ALA A 42 -8.90 -0.16 -5.31
C ALA A 42 -7.97 -1.35 -5.57
N GLY A 43 -7.26 -1.83 -4.54
CA GLY A 43 -6.38 -2.99 -4.59
C GLY A 43 -6.22 -3.62 -3.21
N LEU A 44 -6.02 -4.94 -3.18
CA LEU A 44 -5.78 -5.72 -1.97
C LEU A 44 -4.80 -6.85 -2.27
N SER A 45 -3.78 -7.00 -1.42
CA SER A 45 -2.76 -8.03 -1.53
C SER A 45 -2.32 -8.49 -0.14
N PHE A 46 -1.40 -9.47 -0.04
CA PHE A 46 -0.78 -9.81 1.24
C PHE A 46 0.22 -8.76 1.74
N SER A 47 0.69 -7.87 0.89
CA SER A 47 1.61 -6.79 1.26
C SER A 47 0.92 -5.51 1.69
N GLY A 48 -0.32 -5.25 1.21
CA GLY A 48 -0.99 -3.99 1.52
C GLY A 48 -2.37 -3.84 0.89
N ILE A 49 -2.94 -2.67 1.10
CA ILE A 49 -4.26 -2.26 0.60
C ILE A 49 -4.16 -0.87 -0.03
N ASP A 50 -4.84 -0.72 -1.16
CA ASP A 50 -4.98 0.54 -1.87
C ASP A 50 -6.38 1.08 -1.65
N LEU A 51 -6.48 2.22 -0.99
CA LEU A 51 -7.73 2.95 -0.79
C LEU A 51 -7.80 4.08 -1.80
N LEU A 52 -8.98 4.31 -2.37
CA LEU A 52 -9.24 5.43 -3.26
C LEU A 52 -10.40 6.24 -2.71
N PHE A 53 -10.15 7.52 -2.45
CA PHE A 53 -11.15 8.47 -1.99
C PHE A 53 -11.51 9.42 -3.12
N ASP A 54 -12.81 9.56 -3.39
CA ASP A 54 -13.35 10.52 -4.34
C ASP A 54 -13.88 11.74 -3.56
N LEU A 55 -13.28 12.90 -3.82
CA LEU A 55 -13.59 14.16 -3.15
C LEU A 55 -14.16 15.13 -4.19
N LYS A 56 -15.42 15.54 -3.99
CA LYS A 56 -16.09 16.49 -4.87
C LYS A 56 -15.91 17.89 -4.33
N VAL A 57 -15.42 18.78 -5.18
CA VAL A 57 -15.30 20.22 -4.94
C VAL A 57 -16.33 20.94 -5.79
N LYS A 58 -17.20 21.73 -5.16
CA LYS A 58 -18.21 22.56 -5.82
C LYS A 58 -17.88 24.03 -5.62
N ASN A 59 -17.82 24.77 -6.70
CA ASN A 59 -17.63 26.21 -6.70
C ASN A 59 -18.98 26.95 -6.81
N PRO A 60 -19.49 27.61 -5.75
CA PRO A 60 -20.74 28.34 -5.80
C PRO A 60 -20.60 29.74 -6.43
N ASN A 61 -19.38 30.12 -6.88
CA ASN A 61 -19.09 31.46 -7.39
C ASN A 61 -19.25 31.56 -8.91
N LYS A 62 -19.60 32.72 -9.40
CA LYS A 62 -19.64 33.04 -10.84
C LYS A 62 -18.29 33.28 -11.47
N ILE A 63 -17.22 33.05 -10.73
CA ILE A 63 -15.82 33.12 -11.16
C ILE A 63 -15.15 31.78 -10.89
N GLY A 64 -14.14 31.39 -11.68
CA GLY A 64 -13.32 30.23 -11.42
C GLY A 64 -12.55 30.39 -10.09
N VAL A 65 -12.36 29.30 -9.36
CA VAL A 65 -11.54 29.26 -8.16
C VAL A 65 -10.41 28.25 -8.32
N LYS A 66 -9.26 28.55 -7.73
CA LYS A 66 -8.07 27.72 -7.82
C LYS A 66 -7.86 26.96 -6.54
N LEU A 67 -7.86 25.63 -6.62
CA LEU A 67 -7.34 24.78 -5.56
C LEU A 67 -5.81 24.87 -5.62
N ALA A 68 -5.19 25.44 -4.58
CA ALA A 68 -3.75 25.65 -4.51
C ALA A 68 -3.02 24.45 -3.90
N GLY A 69 -3.73 23.64 -3.07
CA GLY A 69 -3.13 22.47 -2.45
C GLY A 69 -4.15 21.62 -1.67
N LEU A 70 -3.77 20.38 -1.44
CA LEU A 70 -4.48 19.42 -0.62
C LEU A 70 -3.47 18.76 0.32
N ASP A 71 -3.72 18.81 1.62
CA ASP A 71 -3.01 18.03 2.63
C ASP A 71 -3.94 16.97 3.25
N TYR A 72 -3.36 15.87 3.70
CA TYR A 72 -4.14 14.84 4.39
C TYR A 72 -3.36 14.18 5.52
N ASP A 73 -4.11 13.67 6.50
CA ASP A 73 -3.66 12.84 7.61
C ASP A 73 -4.62 11.63 7.72
N LEU A 74 -4.08 10.44 7.49
CA LEU A 74 -4.79 9.19 7.71
C LEU A 74 -4.44 8.67 9.10
N LEU A 75 -5.47 8.52 9.92
CA LEU A 75 -5.39 7.94 11.26
C LEU A 75 -5.88 6.48 11.22
N LEU A 76 -5.19 5.61 11.93
CA LEU A 76 -5.61 4.24 12.24
C LEU A 76 -5.82 4.14 13.75
N ASP A 77 -6.96 3.64 14.18
CA ASP A 77 -7.37 3.56 15.59
C ASP A 77 -7.12 4.86 16.37
N GLY A 78 -7.40 6.01 15.72
CA GLY A 78 -7.26 7.34 16.30
C GLY A 78 -5.85 7.93 16.31
N SER A 79 -4.83 7.20 15.87
CA SER A 79 -3.44 7.66 15.80
C SER A 79 -3.01 7.95 14.37
N SER A 80 -2.34 9.08 14.13
CA SER A 80 -1.81 9.44 12.80
C SER A 80 -0.82 8.37 12.33
N PHE A 81 -1.03 7.88 11.11
CA PHE A 81 -0.23 6.83 10.50
C PHE A 81 0.45 7.28 9.22
N LEU A 82 -0.26 8.00 8.36
CA LEU A 82 0.25 8.44 7.08
C LEU A 82 -0.22 9.86 6.78
N THR A 83 0.73 10.76 6.54
CA THR A 83 0.45 12.13 6.11
C THR A 83 0.97 12.37 4.70
N GLY A 84 0.31 13.25 3.98
CA GLY A 84 0.77 13.63 2.65
C GLY A 84 0.22 14.99 2.22
N ASN A 85 0.82 15.51 1.16
CA ASN A 85 0.37 16.75 0.54
C ASN A 85 0.44 16.65 -0.99
N GLN A 86 -0.47 17.35 -1.64
CA GLN A 86 -0.47 17.56 -3.09
C GLN A 86 -0.49 19.06 -3.36
N THR A 87 0.47 19.54 -4.13
CA THR A 87 0.58 20.96 -4.51
C THR A 87 0.13 21.20 -5.96
N ARG A 88 -0.46 20.20 -6.62
CA ARG A 88 -0.97 20.36 -7.99
C ARG A 88 -2.15 21.31 -7.99
N SER A 89 -2.01 22.40 -8.72
CA SER A 89 -3.08 23.38 -8.90
C SER A 89 -4.16 22.84 -9.83
N ILE A 90 -5.42 22.92 -9.37
CA ILE A 90 -6.61 22.53 -10.14
C ILE A 90 -7.55 23.72 -10.17
N GLU A 91 -8.01 24.10 -11.37
CA GLU A 91 -9.03 25.16 -11.53
C GLU A 91 -10.43 24.55 -11.49
N ILE A 92 -11.27 25.07 -10.62
CA ILE A 92 -12.69 24.69 -10.51
C ILE A 92 -13.49 25.77 -11.25
N PRO A 93 -14.18 25.42 -12.34
CA PRO A 93 -14.94 26.39 -13.14
C PRO A 93 -15.98 27.18 -12.34
N SER A 94 -16.39 28.33 -12.86
CA SER A 94 -17.49 29.11 -12.27
C SER A 94 -18.77 28.28 -12.24
N LEU A 95 -19.43 28.22 -11.07
CA LEU A 95 -20.65 27.43 -10.82
C LEU A 95 -20.47 25.91 -11.15
N GLY A 96 -19.22 25.45 -11.27
CA GLY A 96 -18.85 24.09 -11.65
C GLY A 96 -18.53 23.20 -10.46
N GLU A 97 -18.32 21.92 -10.77
CA GLU A 97 -17.90 20.89 -9.84
C GLU A 97 -16.71 20.10 -10.43
N GLU A 98 -15.82 19.63 -9.56
CA GLU A 98 -14.70 18.78 -9.94
C GLU A 98 -14.57 17.64 -8.93
N VAL A 99 -14.21 16.42 -9.42
CA VAL A 99 -13.95 15.27 -8.55
C VAL A 99 -12.46 14.98 -8.54
N ILE A 100 -11.87 15.08 -7.36
CA ILE A 100 -10.46 14.84 -7.11
C ILE A 100 -10.33 13.47 -6.51
N GLN A 101 -9.50 12.61 -7.13
CA GLN A 101 -9.19 11.29 -6.61
C GLN A 101 -7.92 11.34 -5.76
N LEU A 102 -8.03 10.85 -4.52
CA LEU A 102 -6.91 10.72 -3.59
C LEU A 102 -6.62 9.23 -3.36
N PRO A 103 -5.58 8.69 -4.03
CA PRO A 103 -5.11 7.34 -3.75
C PRO A 103 -4.27 7.32 -2.48
N VAL A 104 -4.49 6.32 -1.64
CA VAL A 104 -3.75 6.07 -0.40
C VAL A 104 -3.34 4.60 -0.35
N ASN A 105 -2.04 4.33 -0.41
CA ASN A 105 -1.47 2.98 -0.38
C ASN A 105 -0.98 2.69 1.05
N LEU A 106 -1.40 1.57 1.63
CA LEU A 106 -1.06 1.16 2.99
C LEU A 106 -0.34 -0.19 2.97
N SER A 107 0.82 -0.26 3.60
CA SER A 107 1.57 -1.50 3.79
C SER A 107 1.12 -2.20 5.08
N PHE A 108 0.71 -3.46 5.01
CA PHE A 108 0.39 -4.24 6.21
C PHE A 108 1.60 -4.45 7.11
N PHE A 109 2.79 -4.55 6.54
CA PHE A 109 4.03 -4.63 7.33
C PHE A 109 4.22 -3.38 8.20
N ASP A 110 4.04 -2.19 7.63
CA ASP A 110 4.19 -0.93 8.35
C ASP A 110 3.07 -0.72 9.38
N ILE A 111 1.84 -1.10 9.05
CA ILE A 111 0.71 -1.10 9.99
C ILE A 111 1.05 -1.97 11.20
N TYR A 112 1.46 -3.23 10.99
CA TYR A 112 1.75 -4.16 12.08
C TYR A 112 3.03 -3.85 12.84
N LYS A 113 3.97 -3.14 12.22
CA LYS A 113 5.17 -2.62 12.91
C LYS A 113 4.80 -1.48 13.86
N THR A 114 3.89 -0.61 13.44
CA THR A 114 3.46 0.56 14.20
C THR A 114 2.41 0.21 15.25
N PHE A 115 1.43 -0.63 14.89
CA PHE A 115 0.28 -1.00 15.72
C PHE A 115 0.26 -2.51 15.96
N GLN A 116 0.97 -2.96 16.99
CA GLN A 116 1.08 -4.40 17.29
C GLN A 116 -0.26 -5.04 17.69
N ASN A 117 -1.16 -4.28 18.30
CA ASN A 117 -2.52 -4.69 18.65
C ASN A 117 -3.40 -5.02 17.45
N LEU A 118 -3.10 -4.48 16.27
CA LEU A 118 -3.85 -4.76 15.04
C LEU A 118 -3.52 -6.12 14.41
N ARG A 119 -2.43 -6.77 14.81
CA ARG A 119 -2.00 -8.07 14.24
C ARG A 119 -3.05 -9.19 14.38
N ASP A 120 -3.80 -9.15 15.46
CA ASP A 120 -4.80 -10.18 15.77
C ASP A 120 -6.22 -9.77 15.39
N GLN A 121 -6.39 -8.55 14.89
CA GLN A 121 -7.68 -8.04 14.41
C GLN A 121 -7.92 -8.42 12.95
N GLY A 122 -9.19 -8.50 12.55
CA GLY A 122 -9.62 -8.75 11.17
C GLY A 122 -9.97 -7.48 10.41
N LEU A 123 -10.19 -6.37 11.11
CA LEU A 123 -10.57 -5.06 10.58
C LEU A 123 -9.79 -3.98 11.31
N SER A 124 -9.55 -2.87 10.63
CA SER A 124 -9.04 -1.62 11.23
C SER A 124 -9.97 -0.47 10.90
N ASN A 125 -10.22 0.37 11.91
CA ASN A 125 -10.89 1.64 11.72
C ASN A 125 -9.90 2.67 11.18
N TYR A 126 -10.34 3.47 10.20
CA TYR A 126 -9.58 4.61 9.74
C TYR A 126 -10.38 5.90 9.83
N GLN A 127 -9.67 7.01 9.96
CA GLN A 127 -10.19 8.35 9.73
C GLN A 127 -9.21 9.10 8.83
N ILE A 128 -9.68 9.56 7.68
CA ILE A 128 -8.89 10.47 6.84
C ILE A 128 -9.38 11.90 7.06
N LYS A 129 -8.44 12.80 7.37
CA LYS A 129 -8.66 14.24 7.51
C LYS A 129 -7.93 14.92 6.36
N CYS A 130 -8.64 15.73 5.58
CA CYS A 130 -8.06 16.47 4.46
C CYS A 130 -8.26 17.97 4.68
N GLY A 131 -7.30 18.77 4.21
CA GLY A 131 -7.38 20.22 4.16
C GLY A 131 -7.22 20.71 2.73
N PHE A 132 -8.24 21.38 2.19
CA PHE A 132 -8.23 21.94 0.85
C PHE A 132 -7.92 23.44 0.92
N SER A 133 -6.81 23.85 0.32
CA SER A 133 -6.37 25.25 0.28
C SER A 133 -6.77 25.89 -1.04
N PHE A 134 -7.58 26.94 -0.99
CA PHE A 134 -8.05 27.69 -2.15
C PHE A 134 -7.52 29.10 -2.12
N ASP A 135 -7.13 29.62 -3.31
CA ASP A 135 -6.85 31.04 -3.50
C ASP A 135 -8.12 31.71 -4.05
N LEU A 136 -8.83 32.41 -3.17
CA LEU A 136 -10.06 33.10 -3.54
C LEU A 136 -9.81 34.59 -3.78
N PRO A 137 -10.34 35.17 -4.88
CA PRO A 137 -10.29 36.61 -5.08
C PRO A 137 -10.91 37.32 -3.89
N VAL A 138 -10.26 38.37 -3.40
CA VAL A 138 -10.69 39.21 -2.26
C VAL A 138 -10.60 38.53 -0.89
N LEU A 139 -10.94 37.25 -0.76
CA LEU A 139 -10.84 36.50 0.52
C LEU A 139 -9.41 36.02 0.81
N GLY A 140 -8.58 35.90 -0.23
CA GLY A 140 -7.23 35.35 -0.10
C GLY A 140 -7.22 33.83 0.06
N ALA A 141 -6.20 33.30 0.74
CA ALA A 141 -6.06 31.88 0.99
C ALA A 141 -7.07 31.41 2.06
N VAL A 142 -7.89 30.43 1.70
CA VAL A 142 -8.88 29.78 2.59
C VAL A 142 -8.60 28.30 2.62
N ARG A 143 -8.60 27.69 3.82
CA ARG A 143 -8.42 26.24 4.02
C ARG A 143 -9.71 25.61 4.54
N ILE A 144 -10.25 24.65 3.78
CA ILE A 144 -11.50 23.94 4.09
C ILE A 144 -11.16 22.54 4.59
N PRO A 145 -11.40 22.22 5.88
CA PRO A 145 -11.18 20.89 6.42
C PRO A 145 -12.38 19.98 6.12
N VAL A 146 -12.10 18.73 5.73
CA VAL A 146 -13.10 17.67 5.61
C VAL A 146 -12.56 16.38 6.18
N SER A 147 -13.41 15.48 6.65
CA SER A 147 -13.01 14.19 7.17
C SER A 147 -13.99 13.08 6.82
N LYS A 148 -13.45 11.86 6.73
CA LYS A 148 -14.23 10.64 6.49
C LYS A 148 -13.66 9.52 7.35
N SER A 149 -14.56 8.75 7.98
CA SER A 149 -14.21 7.51 8.69
C SER A 149 -14.77 6.30 7.98
N GLY A 150 -14.13 5.16 8.18
CA GLY A 150 -14.54 3.88 7.65
C GLY A 150 -13.70 2.75 8.22
N GLU A 151 -13.84 1.58 7.62
CA GLU A 151 -13.11 0.37 8.00
C GLU A 151 -12.50 -0.29 6.78
N PHE A 152 -11.39 -1.01 6.96
CA PHE A 152 -10.82 -1.88 5.94
C PHE A 152 -10.34 -3.20 6.54
N PRO A 153 -10.30 -4.30 5.73
CA PRO A 153 -9.83 -5.59 6.20
C PRO A 153 -8.31 -5.58 6.45
N LEU A 154 -7.91 -6.19 7.55
CA LEU A 154 -6.52 -6.48 7.87
C LEU A 154 -6.17 -7.88 7.39
N ILE A 155 -5.23 -7.98 6.45
CA ILE A 155 -4.76 -9.24 5.90
C ILE A 155 -3.49 -9.66 6.61
N LYS A 156 -3.53 -10.83 7.27
CA LYS A 156 -2.35 -11.38 7.94
C LYS A 156 -1.38 -11.93 6.90
N ILE A 157 -0.12 -11.53 7.03
CA ILE A 157 0.94 -11.96 6.11
C ILE A 157 1.20 -13.46 6.30
N PRO A 158 1.12 -14.29 5.26
CA PRO A 158 1.40 -15.71 5.35
C PRO A 158 2.84 -15.97 5.84
N LYS A 159 3.01 -16.99 6.67
CA LYS A 159 4.33 -17.39 7.14
C LYS A 159 4.83 -18.60 6.37
N ILE A 160 6.01 -18.48 5.79
CA ILE A 160 6.70 -19.60 5.14
C ILE A 160 7.83 -20.07 6.06
N SER A 161 8.02 -21.37 6.15
CA SER A 161 9.15 -21.99 6.85
C SER A 161 9.63 -23.25 6.13
N LEU A 162 10.92 -23.53 6.23
CA LEU A 162 11.48 -24.79 5.76
C LEU A 162 11.07 -25.91 6.73
N GLU A 163 10.36 -26.91 6.22
CA GLU A 163 10.01 -28.10 7.00
C GLU A 163 11.10 -29.17 6.88
N SER A 164 11.55 -29.46 5.66
CA SER A 164 12.63 -30.44 5.43
C SER A 164 13.31 -30.27 4.08
N LEU A 165 14.55 -30.72 4.01
CA LEU A 165 15.32 -30.92 2.78
C LEU A 165 15.79 -32.36 2.74
N LYS A 166 15.29 -33.14 1.76
CA LYS A 166 15.56 -34.57 1.65
C LYS A 166 16.35 -34.90 0.38
N ILE A 167 17.34 -35.78 0.50
CA ILE A 167 18.02 -36.44 -0.63
C ILE A 167 17.23 -37.71 -0.94
N GLU A 168 16.61 -37.79 -2.13
CA GLU A 168 15.88 -38.97 -2.60
C GLU A 168 16.80 -39.91 -3.36
N LYS A 169 17.78 -39.39 -4.11
CA LYS A 169 18.79 -40.14 -4.86
C LYS A 169 20.08 -39.36 -4.85
N LEU A 170 21.20 -40.05 -4.70
CA LEU A 170 22.52 -39.46 -4.79
C LEU A 170 23.46 -40.43 -5.55
N ASN A 171 24.04 -39.93 -6.62
CA ASN A 171 25.10 -40.63 -7.36
C ASN A 171 26.24 -39.64 -7.72
N LEU A 172 27.24 -40.07 -8.46
CA LEU A 172 28.42 -39.25 -8.77
C LEU A 172 28.14 -38.08 -9.73
N THR A 173 27.04 -38.13 -10.48
CA THR A 173 26.72 -37.15 -11.51
C THR A 173 25.55 -36.24 -11.12
N ASN A 174 24.62 -36.72 -10.29
CA ASN A 174 23.45 -35.97 -9.90
C ASN A 174 22.89 -36.34 -8.53
N ALA A 175 22.05 -35.46 -7.98
CA ALA A 175 21.22 -35.72 -6.83
C ALA A 175 19.76 -35.35 -7.11
N GLY A 176 18.85 -36.27 -6.79
CA GLY A 176 17.43 -35.99 -6.70
C GLY A 176 17.10 -35.49 -5.29
N MET A 177 16.49 -34.34 -5.19
CA MET A 177 16.19 -33.66 -3.93
C MET A 177 14.71 -33.35 -3.81
N LYS A 178 14.22 -33.30 -2.58
CA LYS A 178 12.86 -32.81 -2.26
C LYS A 178 12.95 -31.76 -1.16
N LEU A 179 12.49 -30.55 -1.48
CA LEU A 179 12.30 -29.46 -0.53
C LEU A 179 10.84 -29.43 -0.09
N ARG A 180 10.58 -29.38 1.20
CA ARG A 180 9.25 -29.22 1.77
C ARG A 180 9.17 -27.90 2.52
N LEU A 181 8.24 -27.05 2.12
CA LEU A 181 7.93 -25.80 2.78
C LEU A 181 6.57 -25.89 3.44
N LYS A 182 6.50 -25.37 4.66
CA LYS A 182 5.25 -25.17 5.38
C LYS A 182 4.80 -23.73 5.13
N LEU A 183 3.59 -23.56 4.60
CA LEU A 183 2.93 -22.28 4.43
C LEU A 183 1.77 -22.19 5.42
N SER A 184 1.86 -21.24 6.38
CA SER A 184 0.87 -21.02 7.42
C SER A 184 -0.04 -19.85 7.06
N ASN A 185 -1.33 -20.09 7.06
CA ASN A 185 -2.38 -19.11 6.81
C ASN A 185 -3.12 -18.78 8.12
N SER A 186 -2.90 -17.60 8.65
CA SER A 186 -3.60 -17.09 9.85
C SER A 186 -4.84 -16.25 9.50
N ASN A 187 -5.25 -16.19 8.22
CA ASN A 187 -6.43 -15.48 7.78
C ASN A 187 -7.69 -16.32 7.95
N ALA A 188 -8.83 -15.64 8.09
CA ALA A 188 -10.16 -16.27 8.17
C ALA A 188 -10.72 -16.70 6.80
N PHE A 189 -9.87 -16.76 5.76
CA PHE A 189 -10.20 -17.23 4.42
C PHE A 189 -9.14 -18.20 3.91
N ALA A 190 -9.52 -19.09 3.02
CA ALA A 190 -8.60 -20.03 2.41
C ALA A 190 -7.68 -19.35 1.39
N MET A 191 -6.42 -19.79 1.33
CA MET A 191 -5.44 -19.41 0.33
C MET A 191 -5.17 -20.56 -0.64
N MET A 192 -4.72 -20.25 -1.83
CA MET A 192 -4.26 -21.22 -2.84
C MET A 192 -2.84 -20.88 -3.25
N PHE A 193 -1.93 -21.86 -3.15
CA PHE A 193 -0.63 -21.76 -3.77
C PHE A 193 -0.75 -22.18 -5.24
N LYS A 194 -0.38 -21.27 -6.15
CA LYS A 194 -0.52 -21.45 -7.60
C LYS A 194 0.82 -21.62 -8.32
N GLY A 195 1.91 -21.84 -7.58
CA GLY A 195 3.25 -21.96 -8.15
C GLY A 195 4.15 -20.77 -7.84
N GLY A 196 5.26 -20.65 -8.56
CA GLY A 196 6.21 -19.57 -8.37
C GLY A 196 7.64 -19.93 -8.77
N ASN A 197 8.57 -19.03 -8.53
CA ASN A 197 9.98 -19.25 -8.72
C ASN A 197 10.73 -19.27 -7.39
N TYR A 198 11.86 -19.95 -7.34
CA TYR A 198 12.71 -19.99 -6.17
C TYR A 198 14.15 -20.28 -6.51
N GLN A 199 15.05 -19.84 -5.64
CA GLN A 199 16.48 -20.11 -5.66
C GLN A 199 16.89 -20.70 -4.31
N LEU A 200 17.60 -21.82 -4.34
CA LEU A 200 18.16 -22.49 -3.17
C LEU A 200 19.68 -22.35 -3.16
N LYS A 201 20.22 -21.82 -2.08
CA LYS A 201 21.65 -21.83 -1.74
C LYS A 201 21.88 -22.79 -0.57
N LEU A 202 22.96 -23.55 -0.63
CA LEU A 202 23.46 -24.36 0.48
C LEU A 202 24.92 -23.97 0.75
N ASN A 203 25.25 -23.63 2.00
CA ASN A 203 26.53 -23.07 2.39
C ASN A 203 27.00 -21.95 1.42
N GLU A 204 26.09 -21.01 1.11
CA GLU A 204 26.30 -19.87 0.21
C GLU A 204 26.43 -20.21 -1.29
N GLN A 205 26.60 -21.48 -1.64
CA GLN A 205 26.67 -21.94 -3.03
C GLN A 205 25.25 -22.04 -3.61
N ASN A 206 25.01 -21.42 -4.79
CA ASN A 206 23.76 -21.60 -5.52
C ASN A 206 23.65 -23.03 -6.05
N ILE A 207 22.68 -23.79 -5.56
CA ILE A 207 22.48 -25.21 -5.87
C ILE A 207 21.39 -25.41 -6.90
N PHE A 208 20.34 -24.57 -6.83
CA PHE A 208 19.20 -24.68 -7.70
C PHE A 208 18.49 -23.33 -7.90
N SER A 209 18.08 -23.09 -9.13
CA SER A 209 17.14 -22.02 -9.46
C SER A 209 16.12 -22.58 -10.43
N GLY A 210 14.83 -22.39 -10.15
CA GLY A 210 13.77 -22.96 -10.97
C GLY A 210 12.41 -22.38 -10.70
N MET A 211 11.47 -22.84 -11.53
CA MET A 211 10.05 -22.53 -11.40
C MET A 211 9.28 -23.77 -11.01
N MET A 212 8.30 -23.60 -10.16
CA MET A 212 7.29 -24.58 -9.87
C MET A 212 6.05 -24.24 -10.70
N ALA A 213 5.61 -25.21 -11.51
CA ALA A 213 4.40 -25.07 -12.32
C ALA A 213 3.17 -24.90 -11.42
N ASP A 214 2.13 -24.32 -12.00
CA ASP A 214 0.83 -24.13 -11.32
C ASP A 214 0.34 -25.45 -10.71
N LYS A 215 0.23 -25.43 -9.39
CA LYS A 215 -0.40 -26.48 -8.60
C LYS A 215 -1.36 -25.80 -7.64
N ASP A 216 -2.64 -26.02 -7.81
CA ASP A 216 -3.65 -25.52 -6.87
C ASP A 216 -3.56 -26.30 -5.56
N ILE A 217 -2.68 -25.85 -4.65
CA ILE A 217 -2.59 -26.37 -3.29
C ILE A 217 -3.39 -25.45 -2.38
N GLN A 218 -4.52 -25.95 -1.90
CA GLN A 218 -5.35 -25.20 -0.96
C GLN A 218 -4.79 -25.25 0.45
N ILE A 219 -4.65 -24.06 1.06
CA ILE A 219 -4.32 -23.86 2.47
C ILE A 219 -5.57 -23.31 3.15
N LYS A 220 -6.16 -24.09 4.05
CA LYS A 220 -7.40 -23.72 4.75
C LYS A 220 -7.21 -22.43 5.57
N GLU A 221 -8.34 -21.80 5.87
CA GLU A 221 -8.40 -20.72 6.86
C GLU A 221 -7.83 -21.19 8.20
N ASN A 222 -7.03 -20.34 8.84
CA ASN A 222 -6.36 -20.62 10.12
C ASN A 222 -5.61 -21.97 10.13
N GLY A 223 -5.04 -22.36 8.99
CA GLY A 223 -4.43 -23.67 8.77
C GLY A 223 -3.05 -23.60 8.11
N ASP A 224 -2.46 -24.78 7.98
CA ASP A 224 -1.16 -24.99 7.35
C ASP A 224 -1.30 -25.81 6.08
N GLY A 225 -0.44 -25.55 5.11
CA GLY A 225 -0.25 -26.35 3.88
C GLY A 225 1.22 -26.70 3.68
N ILE A 226 1.46 -27.87 3.10
CA ILE A 226 2.81 -28.31 2.73
C ILE A 226 2.96 -28.22 1.22
N ILE A 227 4.02 -27.51 0.80
CA ILE A 227 4.41 -27.37 -0.60
C ILE A 227 5.62 -28.25 -0.82
N GLU A 228 5.46 -29.31 -1.63
CA GLU A 228 6.55 -30.21 -2.00
C GLU A 228 7.14 -29.79 -3.34
N MET A 229 8.44 -29.53 -3.35
CA MET A 229 9.19 -29.07 -4.52
C MET A 229 10.34 -30.06 -4.81
N PRO A 230 10.09 -31.06 -5.69
CA PRO A 230 11.15 -31.93 -6.18
C PRO A 230 12.04 -31.18 -7.18
N PHE A 231 13.34 -31.37 -7.10
CA PHE A 231 14.31 -30.83 -8.04
C PHE A 231 15.53 -31.77 -8.18
N SER A 232 16.30 -31.58 -9.23
CA SER A 232 17.52 -32.34 -9.47
C SER A 232 18.73 -31.40 -9.58
N ILE A 233 19.84 -31.84 -9.02
CA ILE A 233 21.12 -31.14 -9.10
C ILE A 233 22.02 -31.95 -10.04
N ASP A 234 22.54 -31.29 -11.07
CA ASP A 234 23.58 -31.86 -11.92
C ASP A 234 24.96 -31.37 -11.46
N PHE A 235 25.80 -32.26 -10.97
CA PHE A 235 27.13 -31.92 -10.46
C PHE A 235 28.11 -31.49 -11.53
N LEU A 236 27.83 -31.75 -12.80
CA LEU A 236 28.65 -31.22 -13.90
C LEU A 236 28.45 -29.68 -14.01
N ASN A 237 27.25 -29.22 -13.75
CA ASN A 237 26.91 -27.81 -13.84
C ASN A 237 27.20 -27.02 -12.54
N VAL A 238 26.96 -27.63 -11.36
CA VAL A 238 27.11 -26.96 -10.06
C VAL A 238 28.50 -27.16 -9.47
N GLY A 239 29.24 -28.20 -9.91
CA GLY A 239 30.58 -28.50 -9.47
C GLY A 239 30.69 -29.68 -8.47
N LYS A 240 31.86 -30.31 -8.40
CA LYS A 240 32.15 -31.46 -7.50
C LYS A 240 32.00 -31.10 -6.00
N SER A 241 32.18 -29.86 -5.64
CA SER A 241 31.97 -29.36 -4.26
C SER A 241 30.57 -29.63 -3.75
N ALA A 242 29.55 -29.54 -4.61
CA ALA A 242 28.16 -29.82 -4.26
C ALA A 242 27.96 -31.30 -3.91
N TYR A 243 28.59 -32.25 -4.64
CA TYR A 243 28.56 -33.65 -4.28
C TYR A 243 29.22 -33.92 -2.91
N GLN A 244 30.41 -33.37 -2.67
CA GLN A 244 31.10 -33.50 -1.38
C GLN A 244 30.30 -32.95 -0.22
N MET A 245 29.66 -31.79 -0.44
CA MET A 245 28.78 -31.15 0.55
C MET A 245 27.58 -32.03 0.90
N LEU A 246 26.89 -32.58 -0.10
CA LEU A 246 25.70 -33.43 0.11
C LEU A 246 26.02 -34.82 0.64
N SER A 247 27.17 -35.38 0.27
CA SER A 247 27.59 -36.71 0.74
C SER A 247 28.23 -36.72 2.13
N GLY A 248 28.93 -35.64 2.50
CA GLY A 248 29.74 -35.55 3.72
C GLY A 248 29.09 -34.87 4.89
N ASN A 249 28.16 -33.95 4.67
CA ASN A 249 27.54 -33.16 5.75
C ASN A 249 26.18 -33.71 6.16
N LYS A 250 25.91 -33.69 7.48
CA LYS A 250 24.58 -33.99 8.02
C LYS A 250 23.69 -32.73 8.13
N SER A 251 24.32 -31.58 8.27
CA SER A 251 23.63 -30.29 8.47
C SER A 251 24.27 -29.20 7.62
N LEU A 252 23.45 -28.34 7.00
CA LEU A 252 23.90 -27.31 6.08
C LEU A 252 23.19 -25.98 6.42
N ASN A 253 23.89 -24.89 6.17
CA ASN A 253 23.24 -23.58 6.11
C ASN A 253 22.46 -23.47 4.78
N TYR A 254 21.24 -22.99 4.84
CA TYR A 254 20.42 -22.75 3.65
C TYR A 254 20.05 -21.27 3.53
N GLY A 255 19.94 -20.82 2.29
CA GLY A 255 19.28 -19.59 1.89
C GLY A 255 18.27 -19.94 0.80
N LEU A 256 17.03 -19.57 0.97
CA LEU A 256 15.94 -19.82 0.03
C LEU A 256 15.18 -18.53 -0.19
N ASN A 257 15.15 -18.06 -1.41
CA ASN A 257 14.40 -16.88 -1.79
C ASN A 257 13.62 -17.14 -3.06
N GLY A 258 12.57 -16.36 -3.26
CA GLY A 258 11.72 -16.51 -4.44
C GLY A 258 10.48 -15.64 -4.40
N ASN A 259 9.57 -15.93 -5.33
CA ASN A 259 8.30 -15.28 -5.43
C ASN A 259 7.20 -16.32 -5.69
N PHE A 260 6.26 -16.46 -4.76
CA PHE A 260 5.12 -17.35 -4.90
C PHE A 260 3.90 -16.62 -5.45
N ASN A 261 3.15 -17.29 -6.31
CA ASN A 261 1.83 -16.86 -6.71
C ASN A 261 0.82 -17.44 -5.72
N LEU A 262 0.21 -16.58 -4.94
CA LEU A 262 -0.83 -16.93 -3.99
C LEU A 262 -2.17 -16.39 -4.49
N GLY A 263 -3.23 -17.18 -4.38
CA GLY A 263 -4.60 -16.76 -4.63
C GLY A 263 -5.45 -16.87 -3.36
N THR A 264 -6.62 -16.23 -3.38
CA THR A 264 -7.62 -16.37 -2.32
C THR A 264 -9.02 -16.41 -2.93
N SER A 265 -10.02 -16.70 -2.11
CA SER A 265 -11.43 -16.58 -2.49
C SER A 265 -11.95 -15.14 -2.46
N LEU A 266 -11.13 -14.17 -2.06
CA LEU A 266 -11.52 -12.76 -2.03
C LEU A 266 -11.42 -12.13 -3.43
N PRO A 267 -12.46 -11.46 -3.94
CA PRO A 267 -12.50 -10.94 -5.31
C PRO A 267 -11.33 -10.01 -5.69
N LEU A 268 -10.80 -9.23 -4.73
CA LEU A 268 -9.68 -8.31 -4.96
C LEU A 268 -8.30 -8.97 -4.78
N MET A 269 -8.25 -10.27 -4.43
CA MET A 269 -7.02 -11.03 -4.16
C MET A 269 -6.99 -12.38 -4.88
N GLU A 270 -7.54 -12.48 -6.08
CA GLU A 270 -7.57 -13.74 -6.85
C GLU A 270 -6.18 -14.27 -7.18
N LYS A 271 -5.23 -13.38 -7.42
CA LYS A 271 -3.82 -13.70 -7.65
C LYS A 271 -2.94 -12.55 -7.14
N THR A 272 -1.99 -12.89 -6.29
CA THR A 272 -1.01 -11.92 -5.76
C THR A 272 0.38 -12.53 -5.71
N ASP A 273 1.38 -11.76 -6.08
CA ASP A 273 2.77 -12.13 -5.93
C ASP A 273 3.20 -11.97 -4.48
N PHE A 274 3.87 -12.99 -3.96
CA PHE A 274 4.35 -13.03 -2.58
C PHE A 274 5.85 -13.32 -2.55
N PRO A 275 6.70 -12.29 -2.45
CA PRO A 275 8.14 -12.46 -2.31
C PRO A 275 8.47 -13.02 -0.93
N PHE A 276 9.44 -13.93 -0.87
CA PHE A 276 9.90 -14.51 0.38
C PHE A 276 11.40 -14.72 0.40
N GLU A 277 11.96 -14.66 1.60
CA GLU A 277 13.35 -14.98 1.89
C GLU A 277 13.43 -15.72 3.21
N LEU A 278 14.11 -16.89 3.18
CA LEU A 278 14.33 -17.74 4.33
C LEU A 278 15.81 -18.07 4.43
N SER A 279 16.35 -18.10 5.61
CA SER A 279 17.71 -18.58 5.86
C SER A 279 17.78 -19.28 7.21
N GLY A 280 18.73 -20.19 7.33
CA GLY A 280 18.92 -20.93 8.57
C GLY A 280 19.82 -22.13 8.40
N LYS A 281 19.70 -23.07 9.34
CA LYS A 281 20.40 -24.33 9.35
C LYS A 281 19.39 -25.46 9.25
N THR A 282 19.67 -26.46 8.42
CA THR A 282 18.80 -27.63 8.24
C THR A 282 19.62 -28.92 8.22
N ASP A 283 19.02 -29.99 8.73
CA ASP A 283 19.58 -31.32 8.60
C ASP A 283 19.14 -31.94 7.27
N LEU A 284 20.07 -32.59 6.59
CA LEU A 284 19.78 -33.35 5.39
C LEU A 284 19.16 -34.70 5.76
N MET A 285 17.93 -34.91 5.37
CA MET A 285 17.25 -36.19 5.46
C MET A 285 17.67 -37.08 4.30
N ARG A 286 17.90 -38.36 4.58
CA ARG A 286 18.27 -39.39 3.59
C ARG A 286 17.23 -40.49 3.53
#